data_9aa4fea916dd5fc36ba330514bf4820c
#
_entry.id   9aa4fea916dd5fc36ba330514bf4820c
#
_cell.length_a   1.000
_cell.length_b   1.000
_cell.length_c   1.000
_cell.angle_alpha   90.00
_cell.angle_beta   90.00
_cell.angle_gamma   90.00
#
_symmetry.space_group_name_H-M   'P 1'
#
loop_
_entity.id
_entity.type
_entity.pdbx_description
1 polymer ?
#
loop_
_entity_poly.entity_id
_entity_poly.type
_entity_poly.pdbx_seq_one_letter_code
_entity_poly.pdbx_strand_id
1 'polypeptide(L)'
;MQKHFVTSVYILENNRVLLLMHPKLKKWLPPGGHLEENETPTEAALREVEEETGLFVELFSDEHVWIEKWNANSFHRPFLCLIEEIPPYKDQAAHQHIDLIYLARPLPNSQIRPTPDHPLRWFTFEEVKSLCSDEEIFAETQEVIQAIMEHQACQK
;
A
#
# COMPACT_ATOMS: atom_id res chain seq x y z
N MET A 1 -16.44 -6.85 -16.69
CA MET A 1 -14.97 -6.77 -16.62
C MET A 1 -14.48 -7.48 -15.38
N GLN A 2 -13.42 -8.25 -15.51
CA GLN A 2 -12.83 -9.02 -14.40
C GLN A 2 -12.27 -8.09 -13.34
N LYS A 3 -12.43 -8.45 -12.08
CA LYS A 3 -11.93 -7.69 -10.94
C LYS A 3 -11.04 -8.57 -10.06
N HIS A 4 -9.90 -8.02 -9.67
CA HIS A 4 -8.96 -8.71 -8.78
C HIS A 4 -8.84 -7.93 -7.49
N PHE A 5 -8.81 -8.62 -6.36
CA PHE A 5 -8.51 -7.99 -5.07
C PHE A 5 -7.01 -7.84 -4.90
N VAL A 6 -6.59 -6.63 -4.59
CA VAL A 6 -5.19 -6.32 -4.28
C VAL A 6 -5.12 -5.49 -3.00
N THR A 7 -3.95 -5.42 -2.40
CA THR A 7 -3.67 -4.55 -1.27
C THR A 7 -2.55 -3.60 -1.62
N SER A 8 -2.58 -2.41 -1.03
CA SER A 8 -1.48 -1.46 -1.06
C SER A 8 -1.26 -0.98 0.37
N VAL A 9 0.01 -0.81 0.76
CA VAL A 9 0.36 -0.42 2.12
C VAL A 9 1.25 0.82 2.09
N TYR A 10 0.75 1.92 2.66
CA TYR A 10 1.54 3.13 2.83
C TYR A 10 2.21 3.07 4.20
N ILE A 11 3.52 2.85 4.18
CA ILE A 11 4.32 2.69 5.40
C ILE A 11 4.89 4.05 5.79
N LEU A 12 4.55 4.50 6.99
CA LEU A 12 4.86 5.85 7.48
C LEU A 12 5.85 5.79 8.62
N GLU A 13 6.88 6.63 8.55
CA GLU A 13 7.86 6.79 9.63
C GLU A 13 8.51 8.17 9.53
N ASN A 14 8.56 8.89 10.64
CA ASN A 14 9.21 10.20 10.73
C ASN A 14 8.73 11.19 9.64
N ASN A 15 7.42 11.25 9.42
CA ASN A 15 6.79 12.09 8.40
C ASN A 15 7.26 11.78 6.97
N ARG A 16 7.62 10.53 6.71
CA ARG A 16 8.00 10.03 5.38
C ARG A 16 7.18 8.80 5.04
N VAL A 17 7.05 8.54 3.75
CA VAL A 17 6.38 7.36 3.21
C VAL A 17 7.38 6.54 2.41
N LEU A 18 7.30 5.21 2.54
CA LEU A 18 8.17 4.30 1.80
C LEU A 18 7.52 3.92 0.48
N LEU A 19 8.21 4.16 -0.61
CA LEU A 19 7.76 3.77 -1.94
C LEU A 19 8.82 2.91 -2.61
N LEU A 20 8.38 2.08 -3.56
CA LEU A 20 9.26 1.28 -4.40
C LEU A 20 9.15 1.73 -5.86
N MET A 21 10.25 1.60 -6.59
CA MET A 21 10.24 1.83 -8.04
C MET A 21 9.78 0.55 -8.73
N HIS A 22 8.62 0.62 -9.38
CA HIS A 22 8.07 -0.54 -10.08
C HIS A 22 8.87 -0.81 -11.35
N PRO A 23 9.38 -2.04 -11.54
CA PRO A 23 10.31 -2.31 -12.65
C PRO A 23 9.69 -2.15 -14.03
N LYS A 24 8.41 -2.41 -14.19
CA LYS A 24 7.71 -2.31 -15.48
C LYS A 24 7.14 -0.93 -15.72
N LEU A 25 6.44 -0.38 -14.71
CA LEU A 25 5.76 0.90 -14.82
C LEU A 25 6.69 2.11 -14.73
N LYS A 26 7.89 1.91 -14.15
CA LYS A 26 8.89 2.97 -13.95
C LYS A 26 8.33 4.13 -13.12
N LYS A 27 7.51 3.81 -12.15
CA LYS A 27 6.87 4.77 -11.25
C LYS A 27 7.03 4.33 -9.80
N TRP A 28 7.06 5.30 -8.91
CA TRP A 28 7.08 5.07 -7.48
C TRP A 28 5.70 4.66 -6.99
N LEU A 29 5.61 3.52 -6.33
CA LEU A 29 4.36 2.93 -5.85
C LEU A 29 4.51 2.46 -4.40
N PRO A 30 3.40 2.40 -3.64
CA PRO A 30 3.44 1.71 -2.37
C PRO A 30 3.63 0.20 -2.59
N PRO A 31 4.24 -0.51 -1.63
CA PRO A 31 4.28 -1.97 -1.70
C PRO A 31 2.85 -2.54 -1.65
N GLY A 32 2.66 -3.66 -2.32
CA GLY A 32 1.36 -4.32 -2.39
C GLY A 32 1.30 -5.35 -3.49
N GLY A 33 0.16 -6.00 -3.62
CA GLY A 33 -0.06 -7.01 -4.64
C GLY A 33 -1.37 -7.77 -4.45
N HIS A 34 -1.56 -8.81 -5.25
CA HIS A 34 -2.77 -9.61 -5.26
C HIS A 34 -2.92 -10.44 -3.97
N LEU A 35 -4.17 -10.59 -3.52
CA LEU A 35 -4.48 -11.58 -2.50
C LEU A 35 -4.26 -12.98 -3.09
N GLU A 36 -3.62 -13.84 -2.31
CA GLU A 36 -3.50 -15.25 -2.65
C GLU A 36 -4.74 -16.02 -2.19
N GLU A 37 -4.88 -17.25 -2.67
CA GLU A 37 -5.99 -18.09 -2.26
C GLU A 37 -6.00 -18.29 -0.74
N ASN A 38 -7.18 -18.14 -0.15
CA ASN A 38 -7.39 -18.32 1.31
C ASN A 38 -6.70 -17.28 2.19
N GLU A 39 -6.30 -16.18 1.63
CA GLU A 39 -5.62 -15.10 2.35
C GLU A 39 -6.60 -13.96 2.65
N THR A 40 -6.58 -13.43 3.89
CA THR A 40 -7.32 -12.21 4.20
C THR A 40 -6.59 -10.99 3.65
N PRO A 41 -7.27 -9.86 3.46
CA PRO A 41 -6.59 -8.63 3.01
C PRO A 41 -5.42 -8.21 3.92
N THR A 42 -5.56 -8.36 5.24
CA THR A 42 -4.48 -7.98 6.17
C THR A 42 -3.30 -8.94 6.08
N GLU A 43 -3.54 -10.24 5.89
CA GLU A 43 -2.47 -11.21 5.67
C GLU A 43 -1.72 -10.90 4.38
N ALA A 44 -2.44 -10.59 3.30
CA ALA A 44 -1.83 -10.20 2.02
C ALA A 44 -0.98 -8.93 2.18
N ALA A 45 -1.51 -7.93 2.88
CA ALA A 45 -0.80 -6.67 3.12
C ALA A 45 0.53 -6.91 3.84
N LEU A 46 0.52 -7.68 4.91
CA LEU A 46 1.74 -7.97 5.67
C LEU A 46 2.75 -8.79 4.86
N ARG A 47 2.27 -9.77 4.10
CA ARG A 47 3.12 -10.62 3.25
C ARG A 47 3.80 -9.80 2.16
N GLU A 48 3.03 -9.00 1.44
CA GLU A 48 3.58 -8.18 0.35
C GLU A 48 4.62 -7.17 0.85
N VAL A 49 4.37 -6.55 2.01
CA VAL A 49 5.33 -5.63 2.62
C VAL A 49 6.64 -6.37 2.92
N GLU A 50 6.58 -7.56 3.53
CA GLU A 50 7.77 -8.33 3.84
C GLU A 50 8.52 -8.74 2.57
N GLU A 51 7.81 -9.26 1.57
CA GLU A 51 8.41 -9.69 0.31
C GLU A 51 9.09 -8.55 -0.44
N GLU A 52 8.45 -7.39 -0.51
CA GLU A 52 8.93 -6.28 -1.33
C GLU A 52 9.87 -5.34 -0.60
N THR A 53 9.78 -5.22 0.72
CA THR A 53 10.57 -4.25 1.49
C THR A 53 11.47 -4.88 2.53
N GLY A 54 11.19 -6.08 2.96
CA GLY A 54 11.87 -6.71 4.10
C GLY A 54 11.38 -6.26 5.46
N LEU A 55 10.42 -5.34 5.51
CA LEU A 55 9.92 -4.83 6.79
C LEU A 55 8.84 -5.72 7.39
N PHE A 56 8.86 -5.80 8.71
CA PHE A 56 7.72 -6.23 9.50
C PHE A 56 7.03 -4.96 10.00
N VAL A 57 5.75 -4.87 9.78
CA VAL A 57 4.98 -3.66 10.07
C VAL A 57 3.78 -3.94 10.96
N GLU A 58 3.30 -2.89 11.61
CA GLU A 58 2.05 -2.89 12.32
C GLU A 58 1.05 -2.03 11.54
N LEU A 59 -0.12 -2.60 11.20
CA LEU A 59 -1.16 -1.84 10.52
C LEU A 59 -1.82 -0.88 11.51
N PHE A 60 -2.17 0.32 11.03
CA PHE A 60 -2.90 1.29 11.86
C PHE A 60 -4.31 0.78 12.10
N SER A 61 -4.77 0.92 13.34
CA SER A 61 -6.08 0.48 13.78
C SER A 61 -6.85 1.67 14.34
N ASP A 62 -8.02 1.94 13.76
CA ASP A 62 -8.93 2.98 14.25
C ASP A 62 -10.36 2.47 14.35
N GLU A 63 -10.54 1.15 14.41
CA GLU A 63 -11.84 0.53 14.52
C GLU A 63 -12.48 0.82 15.88
N HIS A 64 -13.75 1.23 15.85
CA HIS A 64 -14.53 1.48 17.06
C HIS A 64 -15.22 0.22 17.57
N VAL A 65 -15.35 -0.82 16.73
CA VAL A 65 -15.98 -2.09 17.05
C VAL A 65 -15.01 -3.21 16.74
N TRP A 66 -14.77 -4.08 17.71
CA TRP A 66 -13.87 -5.22 17.52
C TRP A 66 -14.53 -6.46 18.09
N ILE A 67 -14.72 -7.47 17.25
CA ILE A 67 -15.39 -8.72 17.59
C ILE A 67 -14.38 -9.85 17.60
N GLU A 68 -14.36 -10.62 18.70
CA GLU A 68 -13.53 -11.82 18.80
C GLU A 68 -14.40 -12.95 19.38
N LYS A 69 -14.85 -13.86 18.53
CA LYS A 69 -15.68 -14.99 18.89
C LYS A 69 -15.15 -16.25 18.23
N TRP A 70 -15.61 -17.41 18.69
CA TRP A 70 -15.17 -18.68 18.15
C TRP A 70 -15.44 -18.80 16.64
N ASN A 71 -16.47 -18.15 16.14
CA ASN A 71 -16.94 -18.29 14.75
C ASN A 71 -16.78 -17.01 13.92
N ALA A 72 -16.32 -15.88 14.50
CA ALA A 72 -16.20 -14.62 13.78
C ALA A 72 -15.21 -13.70 14.48
N ASN A 73 -14.26 -13.18 13.73
CA ASN A 73 -13.25 -12.28 14.24
C ASN A 73 -13.10 -11.07 13.35
N SER A 74 -12.95 -9.90 13.95
CA SER A 74 -12.62 -8.70 13.20
C SER A 74 -11.21 -8.78 12.62
N PHE A 75 -11.01 -8.13 11.49
CA PHE A 75 -9.68 -7.80 10.97
C PHE A 75 -9.69 -6.31 10.60
N HIS A 76 -8.51 -5.72 10.48
CA HIS A 76 -8.40 -4.28 10.23
C HIS A 76 -9.07 -3.91 8.91
N ARG A 77 -9.90 -2.87 8.96
CA ARG A 77 -10.52 -2.31 7.75
C ARG A 77 -9.50 -1.43 7.01
N PRO A 78 -9.60 -1.32 5.68
CA PRO A 78 -8.74 -0.43 4.93
C PRO A 78 -8.96 1.04 5.33
N PHE A 79 -7.90 1.83 5.19
CA PHE A 79 -8.02 3.29 5.26
C PHE A 79 -8.85 3.84 4.10
N LEU A 80 -8.71 3.23 2.93
CA LEU A 80 -9.36 3.66 1.69
C LEU A 80 -9.52 2.46 0.76
N CYS A 81 -10.56 2.45 -0.05
CA CYS A 81 -10.74 1.47 -1.11
C CYS A 81 -10.84 2.18 -2.45
N LEU A 82 -10.13 1.69 -3.46
CA LEU A 82 -10.19 2.23 -4.81
C LEU A 82 -10.54 1.12 -5.81
N ILE A 83 -11.18 1.51 -6.91
CA ILE A 83 -11.27 0.67 -8.10
C ILE A 83 -10.34 1.29 -9.13
N GLU A 84 -9.36 0.53 -9.57
CA GLU A 84 -8.33 1.00 -10.49
C GLU A 84 -8.46 0.32 -11.84
N GLU A 85 -8.35 1.08 -12.92
CA GLU A 85 -8.37 0.56 -14.27
C GLU A 85 -6.98 0.06 -14.65
N ILE A 86 -6.88 -1.21 -15.01
CA ILE A 86 -5.62 -1.82 -15.42
C ILE A 86 -5.68 -2.07 -16.93
N PRO A 87 -4.87 -1.38 -17.73
CA PRO A 87 -4.86 -1.58 -19.17
C PRO A 87 -4.36 -2.98 -19.54
N PRO A 88 -4.70 -3.45 -20.74
CA PRO A 88 -4.19 -4.76 -21.19
C PRO A 88 -2.67 -4.73 -21.31
N TYR A 89 -2.06 -5.85 -20.96
CA TYR A 89 -0.61 -5.99 -21.06
C TYR A 89 -0.26 -7.43 -21.45
N LYS A 90 0.48 -7.58 -22.55
CA LYS A 90 0.80 -8.91 -23.11
C LYS A 90 -0.46 -9.75 -23.29
N ASP A 91 -0.51 -10.94 -22.69
CA ASP A 91 -1.64 -11.86 -22.80
C ASP A 91 -2.76 -11.55 -21.78
N GLN A 92 -2.55 -10.57 -20.91
CA GLN A 92 -3.53 -10.22 -19.91
C GLN A 92 -4.48 -9.14 -20.44
N ALA A 93 -5.79 -9.45 -20.43
CA ALA A 93 -6.82 -8.51 -20.83
C ALA A 93 -6.95 -7.36 -19.84
N ALA A 94 -7.52 -6.25 -20.27
CA ALA A 94 -7.87 -5.16 -19.38
C ALA A 94 -8.78 -5.68 -18.26
N HIS A 95 -8.52 -5.21 -17.05
CA HIS A 95 -9.28 -5.63 -15.87
C HIS A 95 -9.27 -4.50 -14.84
N GLN A 96 -9.91 -4.72 -13.70
CA GLN A 96 -9.93 -3.74 -12.63
C GLN A 96 -9.32 -4.36 -11.36
N HIS A 97 -8.63 -3.51 -10.58
CA HIS A 97 -8.23 -3.87 -9.23
C HIS A 97 -9.20 -3.25 -8.23
N ILE A 98 -9.62 -4.04 -7.26
CA ILE A 98 -10.25 -3.55 -6.04
C ILE A 98 -9.09 -3.45 -5.04
N ASP A 99 -8.59 -2.24 -4.84
CA ASP A 99 -7.41 -1.99 -4.03
C ASP A 99 -7.83 -1.63 -2.60
N LEU A 100 -7.39 -2.46 -1.66
CA LEU A 100 -7.64 -2.30 -0.24
C LEU A 100 -6.39 -1.67 0.36
N ILE A 101 -6.47 -0.38 0.67
CA ILE A 101 -5.32 0.44 1.05
C ILE A 101 -5.20 0.51 2.57
N TYR A 102 -4.05 0.10 3.09
CA TYR A 102 -3.74 0.12 4.51
C TYR A 102 -2.63 1.11 4.82
N LEU A 103 -2.64 1.63 6.05
CA LEU A 103 -1.54 2.42 6.60
C LEU A 103 -0.81 1.58 7.63
N ALA A 104 0.52 1.73 7.69
CA ALA A 104 1.34 0.94 8.59
C ALA A 104 2.53 1.74 9.09
N ARG A 105 3.15 1.22 10.15
CA ARG A 105 4.44 1.71 10.66
C ARG A 105 5.38 0.53 10.83
N PRO A 106 6.70 0.72 10.64
CA PRO A 106 7.65 -0.35 10.88
C PRO A 106 7.66 -0.78 12.34
N LEU A 107 7.78 -2.08 12.59
CA LEU A 107 8.04 -2.58 13.93
C LEU A 107 9.48 -2.27 14.33
N PRO A 108 9.78 -2.14 15.63
CA PRO A 108 11.15 -1.92 16.11
C PRO A 108 12.10 -3.01 15.60
N ASN A 109 13.34 -2.61 15.28
CA ASN A 109 14.40 -3.49 14.77
C ASN A 109 14.14 -4.08 13.37
N SER A 110 13.12 -3.61 12.67
CA SER A 110 12.83 -3.98 11.30
C SER A 110 13.55 -3.02 10.36
N GLN A 111 14.21 -3.56 9.31
CA GLN A 111 15.01 -2.77 8.38
C GLN A 111 14.63 -3.08 6.93
N ILE A 112 14.64 -2.06 6.08
CA ILE A 112 14.38 -2.24 4.66
C ILE A 112 15.50 -3.08 4.01
N ARG A 113 15.12 -3.89 3.04
CA ARG A 113 16.03 -4.69 2.21
C ARG A 113 15.74 -4.42 0.74
N PRO A 114 16.29 -3.33 0.19
CA PRO A 114 16.09 -3.04 -1.23
C PRO A 114 16.76 -4.10 -2.09
N THR A 115 16.16 -4.39 -3.23
CA THR A 115 16.73 -5.28 -4.23
C THR A 115 16.86 -4.53 -5.55
N PRO A 116 17.69 -5.03 -6.51
CA PRO A 116 17.77 -4.38 -7.83
C PRO A 116 16.40 -4.28 -8.53
N ASP A 117 15.51 -5.25 -8.29
CA ASP A 117 14.18 -5.27 -8.91
C ASP A 117 13.18 -4.35 -8.20
N HIS A 118 13.43 -4.03 -6.93
CA HIS A 118 12.56 -3.20 -6.11
C HIS A 118 13.39 -2.18 -5.33
N PRO A 119 13.95 -1.15 -6.02
CA PRO A 119 14.59 -0.04 -5.30
C PRO A 119 13.60 0.64 -4.38
N LEU A 120 14.00 0.92 -3.16
CA LEU A 120 13.16 1.51 -2.13
C LEU A 120 13.67 2.89 -1.73
N ARG A 121 12.75 3.81 -1.43
CA ARG A 121 13.13 5.13 -0.97
C ARG A 121 12.07 5.69 -0.03
N TRP A 122 12.53 6.29 1.06
CA TRP A 122 11.69 7.08 1.94
C TRP A 122 11.54 8.48 1.36
N PHE A 123 10.30 8.91 1.17
CA PHE A 123 9.97 10.24 0.64
C PHE A 123 9.33 11.10 1.73
N THR A 124 9.76 12.34 1.84
CA THR A 124 8.97 13.33 2.54
C THR A 124 7.76 13.69 1.67
N PHE A 125 6.75 14.28 2.29
CA PHE A 125 5.57 14.69 1.53
C PHE A 125 5.89 15.77 0.48
N GLU A 126 6.81 16.67 0.80
CA GLU A 126 7.25 17.68 -0.15
C GLU A 126 7.93 17.03 -1.36
N GLU A 127 8.74 16.00 -1.12
CA GLU A 127 9.36 15.25 -2.21
C GLU A 127 8.32 14.57 -3.09
N VAL A 128 7.27 13.97 -2.49
CA VAL A 128 6.19 13.36 -3.26
C VAL A 128 5.48 14.39 -4.13
N LYS A 129 5.19 15.57 -3.58
CA LYS A 129 4.53 16.65 -4.33
C LYS A 129 5.35 17.13 -5.51
N SER A 130 6.68 17.06 -5.40
CA SER A 130 7.59 17.52 -6.45
C SER A 130 7.77 16.52 -7.58
N LEU A 131 7.32 15.28 -7.42
CA LEU A 131 7.39 14.28 -8.47
C LEU A 131 6.42 14.61 -9.60
N CYS A 132 6.80 14.26 -10.82
CA CYS A 132 5.98 14.53 -12.01
C CYS A 132 4.81 13.55 -12.07
N SER A 133 3.58 14.09 -11.98
CA SER A 133 2.35 13.29 -12.00
C SER A 133 2.23 12.50 -13.30
N ASP A 134 1.88 11.22 -13.16
CA ASP A 134 1.69 10.24 -14.23
C ASP A 134 2.95 9.92 -15.04
N GLU A 135 4.10 10.50 -14.65
CA GLU A 135 5.40 10.14 -15.22
C GLU A 135 6.26 9.42 -14.18
N GLU A 136 6.48 10.04 -13.02
CA GLU A 136 7.29 9.47 -11.94
C GLU A 136 6.46 8.77 -10.87
N ILE A 137 5.21 9.17 -10.75
CA ILE A 137 4.24 8.66 -9.77
C ILE A 137 2.85 8.87 -10.37
N PHE A 138 1.91 7.97 -10.10
CA PHE A 138 0.53 8.21 -10.54
C PHE A 138 -0.08 9.37 -9.76
N ALA A 139 -0.88 10.19 -10.46
CA ALA A 139 -1.58 11.31 -9.84
C ALA A 139 -2.46 10.85 -8.67
N GLU A 140 -3.12 9.70 -8.81
CA GLU A 140 -3.96 9.17 -7.73
C GLU A 140 -3.12 8.73 -6.51
N THR A 141 -1.90 8.24 -6.70
CA THR A 141 -1.00 7.90 -5.60
C THR A 141 -0.59 9.16 -4.84
N GLN A 142 -0.29 10.24 -5.56
CA GLN A 142 0.01 11.53 -4.92
C GLN A 142 -1.19 12.03 -4.10
N GLU A 143 -2.39 11.90 -4.64
CA GLU A 143 -3.60 12.33 -3.96
C GLU A 143 -3.88 11.51 -2.71
N VAL A 144 -3.68 10.20 -2.77
CA VAL A 144 -3.80 9.31 -1.60
C VAL A 144 -2.80 9.72 -0.51
N ILE A 145 -1.55 9.96 -0.87
CA ILE A 145 -0.52 10.38 0.08
C ILE A 145 -0.88 11.72 0.71
N GLN A 146 -1.39 12.66 -0.08
CA GLN A 146 -1.86 13.95 0.44
C GLN A 146 -2.99 13.76 1.47
N ALA A 147 -3.95 12.89 1.17
CA ALA A 147 -5.05 12.56 2.08
C ALA A 147 -4.55 11.92 3.38
N ILE A 148 -3.56 11.03 3.27
CA ILE A 148 -2.94 10.39 4.44
C ILE A 148 -2.31 11.45 5.35
N MET A 149 -1.58 12.41 4.76
CA MET A 149 -0.96 13.50 5.51
C MET A 149 -1.97 14.31 6.29
N GLU A 150 -3.02 14.72 5.61
CA GLU A 150 -4.08 15.54 6.21
C GLU A 150 -4.75 14.79 7.36
N HIS A 151 -5.00 13.50 7.17
CA HIS A 151 -5.59 12.64 8.20
C HIS A 151 -4.66 12.49 9.41
N GLN A 152 -3.37 12.25 9.20
CA GLN A 152 -2.39 12.14 10.29
C GLN A 152 -2.21 13.47 11.03
N ALA A 153 -2.25 14.58 10.34
CA ALA A 153 -2.15 15.92 10.96
C ALA A 153 -3.34 16.18 11.89
N CYS A 154 -4.55 15.75 11.53
CA CYS A 154 -5.75 15.93 12.34
C CYS A 154 -5.77 15.06 13.60
N GLN A 155 -4.95 14.01 13.67
CA GLN A 155 -4.88 13.09 14.82
C GLN A 155 -3.82 13.45 15.84
N LYS A 156 -3.01 14.46 15.58
CA LYS A 156 -1.95 14.91 16.49
C LYS A 156 -2.44 15.89 17.53
#